data_0a47602f6477ef7b5be2977f691e92c6
#
_entry.id   0a47602f6477ef7b5be2977f691e92c6
#
_cell.length_a   1.000
_cell.length_b   1.000
_cell.length_c   1.000
_cell.angle_alpha   90.00
_cell.angle_beta   90.00
_cell.angle_gamma   90.00
#
_symmetry.space_group_name_H-M   'P 1'
#
loop_
_entity.id
_entity.type
_entity.pdbx_description
1 polymer ?
#
loop_
_entity_poly.entity_id
_entity_poly.type
_entity_poly.pdbx_seq_one_letter_code
_entity_poly.pdbx_strand_id
1 'polypeptide(L)'
;MTTLRVAIVDDHAMFRTGVRAEIDGPVDIVAEAEDVDSAVTVIAETRPDVVLLDVHMPGGGGLEVIRRLHLRHPDTKFLALSVSDAAEDVIGIIRAGARGYVTKNISGPELLDAINRVAQGDAVFSPRLAGFVLDAFAGTIEVAQVDEEIDRLTEREREVMRLIARGYAYKEVAKELFISIKTVETHVSSVLRKLQLSSRHELTRWANDRRLI
;
A
#
# COMPACT_ATOMS: atom_id res chain seq x y z
N MET A 1 28.23 17.73 4.27
CA MET A 1 26.96 17.21 3.70
C MET A 1 26.20 16.64 4.89
N THR A 2 24.97 17.07 5.11
CA THR A 2 24.12 16.50 6.18
C THR A 2 23.70 15.10 5.74
N THR A 3 23.90 14.12 6.60
CA THR A 3 23.43 12.73 6.36
C THR A 3 21.91 12.74 6.33
N LEU A 4 21.30 12.07 5.33
CA LEU A 4 19.85 11.96 5.24
C LEU A 4 19.28 11.19 6.42
N ARG A 5 18.22 11.72 6.99
CA ARG A 5 17.50 11.13 8.12
C ARG A 5 16.35 10.28 7.59
N VAL A 6 16.37 8.99 7.90
CA VAL A 6 15.42 8.00 7.36
C VAL A 6 14.65 7.33 8.48
N ALA A 7 13.35 7.17 8.31
CA ALA A 7 12.53 6.29 9.15
C ALA A 7 12.13 5.03 8.36
N ILE A 8 12.04 3.89 9.05
CA ILE A 8 11.63 2.60 8.47
C ILE A 8 10.31 2.19 9.13
N VAL A 9 9.28 1.98 8.32
CA VAL A 9 7.93 1.62 8.77
C VAL A 9 7.48 0.35 8.05
N ASP A 10 7.39 -0.76 8.77
CA ASP A 10 7.03 -2.08 8.23
C ASP A 10 6.61 -2.99 9.39
N ASP A 11 5.58 -3.80 9.26
CA ASP A 11 5.14 -4.71 10.33
C ASP A 11 5.99 -5.98 10.44
N HIS A 12 6.86 -6.25 9.46
CA HIS A 12 7.76 -7.39 9.44
C HIS A 12 9.13 -7.07 10.03
N ALA A 13 9.37 -7.44 11.28
CA ALA A 13 10.63 -7.17 12.00
C ALA A 13 11.88 -7.64 11.26
N MET A 14 11.84 -8.82 10.60
CA MET A 14 12.97 -9.32 9.82
C MET A 14 13.30 -8.44 8.63
N PHE A 15 12.27 -7.89 7.97
CA PHE A 15 12.46 -6.99 6.84
C PHE A 15 13.08 -5.67 7.32
N ARG A 16 12.57 -5.07 8.41
CA ARG A 16 13.16 -3.85 9.00
C ARG A 16 14.64 -4.06 9.33
N THR A 17 14.97 -5.20 9.98
CA THR A 17 16.38 -5.53 10.31
C THR A 17 17.24 -5.65 9.05
N GLY A 18 16.74 -6.30 8.00
CA GLY A 18 17.44 -6.44 6.73
C GLY A 18 17.67 -5.09 6.05
N VAL A 19 16.64 -4.26 5.93
CA VAL A 19 16.75 -2.91 5.37
C VAL A 19 17.75 -2.07 6.16
N ARG A 20 17.67 -2.08 7.52
CA ARG A 20 18.64 -1.39 8.35
C ARG A 20 20.07 -1.81 8.03
N ALA A 21 20.34 -3.11 7.95
CA ALA A 21 21.68 -3.62 7.67
C ALA A 21 22.25 -3.18 6.32
N GLU A 22 21.38 -2.97 5.33
CA GLU A 22 21.75 -2.56 3.97
C GLU A 22 22.01 -1.05 3.84
N ILE A 23 21.33 -0.22 4.62
CA ILE A 23 21.39 1.24 4.44
C ILE A 23 22.06 1.98 5.60
N ASP A 24 22.34 1.32 6.74
CA ASP A 24 22.98 1.95 7.91
C ASP A 24 24.39 2.43 7.58
N GLY A 25 24.72 3.63 8.03
CA GLY A 25 25.99 4.32 7.74
C GLY A 25 25.90 5.32 6.59
N PRO A 26 25.44 4.95 5.38
CA PRO A 26 25.15 5.93 4.31
C PRO A 26 24.03 6.91 4.64
N VAL A 27 23.04 6.50 5.44
CA VAL A 27 21.95 7.34 5.96
C VAL A 27 21.87 7.22 7.48
N ASP A 28 21.20 8.16 8.13
CA ASP A 28 20.93 8.14 9.58
C ASP A 28 19.51 7.60 9.82
N ILE A 29 19.41 6.39 10.39
CA ILE A 29 18.11 5.79 10.69
C ILE A 29 17.61 6.32 12.03
N VAL A 30 16.72 7.30 11.98
CA VAL A 30 16.24 8.06 13.14
C VAL A 30 15.03 7.46 13.84
N ALA A 31 14.27 6.56 13.17
CA ALA A 31 13.11 5.90 13.75
C ALA A 31 12.76 4.59 13.03
N GLU A 32 12.10 3.70 13.77
CA GLU A 32 11.43 2.51 13.25
C GLU A 32 10.03 2.40 13.85
N ALA A 33 9.09 1.87 13.08
CA ALA A 33 7.72 1.58 13.53
C ALA A 33 7.17 0.32 12.86
N GLU A 34 6.21 -0.33 13.53
CA GLU A 34 5.62 -1.59 13.06
C GLU A 34 4.13 -1.50 12.75
N ASP A 35 3.50 -0.36 13.05
CA ASP A 35 2.09 -0.10 12.81
C ASP A 35 1.84 1.38 12.50
N VAL A 36 0.60 1.70 12.13
CA VAL A 36 0.20 3.05 11.73
C VAL A 36 0.34 4.05 12.87
N ASP A 37 -0.07 3.71 14.09
CA ASP A 37 -0.11 4.67 15.20
C ASP A 37 1.30 5.00 15.71
N SER A 38 2.15 3.98 15.85
CA SER A 38 3.56 4.16 16.18
C SER A 38 4.30 4.94 15.09
N ALA A 39 4.03 4.64 13.81
CA ALA A 39 4.61 5.36 12.68
C ALA A 39 4.27 6.84 12.70
N VAL A 40 2.98 7.18 12.88
CA VAL A 40 2.54 8.59 12.95
C VAL A 40 3.24 9.33 14.10
N THR A 41 3.38 8.68 15.26
CA THR A 41 4.03 9.27 16.43
C THR A 41 5.51 9.54 16.17
N VAL A 42 6.27 8.51 15.77
CA VAL A 42 7.73 8.64 15.63
C VAL A 42 8.14 9.55 14.48
N ILE A 43 7.37 9.55 13.36
CA ILE A 43 7.63 10.45 12.23
C ILE A 43 7.38 11.91 12.63
N ALA A 44 6.30 12.18 13.37
CA ALA A 44 6.00 13.54 13.84
C ALA A 44 7.09 14.07 14.80
N GLU A 45 7.64 13.22 15.65
CA GLU A 45 8.69 13.56 16.61
C GLU A 45 10.06 13.73 15.95
N THR A 46 10.45 12.76 15.10
CA THR A 46 11.79 12.71 14.52
C THR A 46 11.94 13.55 13.25
N ARG A 47 10.87 13.82 12.52
CA ARG A 47 10.84 14.57 11.26
C ARG A 47 11.92 14.09 10.29
N PRO A 48 11.84 12.84 9.81
CA PRO A 48 12.80 12.31 8.86
C PRO A 48 12.67 13.00 7.50
N ASP A 49 13.76 13.02 6.73
CA ASP A 49 13.76 13.49 5.33
C ASP A 49 12.97 12.51 4.45
N VAL A 50 13.19 11.20 4.66
CA VAL A 50 12.53 10.12 3.91
C VAL A 50 11.97 9.07 4.87
N VAL A 51 10.76 8.60 4.57
CA VAL A 51 10.14 7.46 5.24
C VAL A 51 10.06 6.31 4.23
N LEU A 52 10.73 5.20 4.55
CA LEU A 52 10.52 3.91 3.90
C LEU A 52 9.25 3.30 4.50
N LEU A 53 8.22 3.13 3.70
CA LEU A 53 6.87 2.84 4.19
C LEU A 53 6.28 1.61 3.53
N ASP A 54 6.03 0.57 4.32
CA ASP A 54 5.26 -0.57 3.83
C ASP A 54 3.82 -0.14 3.48
N VAL A 55 3.38 -0.59 2.31
CA VAL A 55 2.02 -0.33 1.83
C VAL A 55 0.99 -1.15 2.62
N HIS A 56 1.33 -2.39 2.96
CA HIS A 56 0.42 -3.38 3.54
C HIS A 56 0.74 -3.64 5.02
N MET A 57 0.17 -2.83 5.90
CA MET A 57 0.25 -3.01 7.34
C MET A 57 -1.15 -3.00 7.96
N PRO A 58 -1.35 -3.63 9.14
CA PRO A 58 -2.62 -3.51 9.87
C PRO A 58 -3.00 -2.05 10.16
N GLY A 59 -4.30 -1.77 10.21
CA GLY A 59 -4.79 -0.44 10.59
C GLY A 59 -4.89 0.57 9.44
N GLY A 60 -4.87 0.12 8.18
CA GLY A 60 -5.01 1.00 7.01
C GLY A 60 -3.70 1.19 6.22
N GLY A 61 -2.61 0.54 6.67
CA GLY A 61 -1.35 0.48 5.94
C GLY A 61 -0.66 1.84 5.74
N GLY A 62 0.29 1.86 4.82
CA GLY A 62 1.04 3.05 4.47
C GLY A 62 0.17 4.21 3.97
N LEU A 63 -0.96 3.89 3.35
CA LEU A 63 -1.93 4.89 2.89
C LEU A 63 -2.43 5.76 4.05
N GLU A 64 -2.78 5.14 5.17
CA GLU A 64 -3.28 5.85 6.35
C GLU A 64 -2.18 6.69 7.03
N VAL A 65 -0.95 6.18 7.07
CA VAL A 65 0.21 6.95 7.58
C VAL A 65 0.38 8.25 6.77
N ILE A 66 0.39 8.16 5.44
CA ILE A 66 0.55 9.34 4.57
C ILE A 66 -0.63 10.31 4.75
N ARG A 67 -1.87 9.82 4.78
CA ARG A 67 -3.06 10.68 4.97
C ARG A 67 -2.98 11.52 6.26
N ARG A 68 -2.47 10.93 7.35
CA ARG A 68 -2.34 11.63 8.64
C ARG A 68 -1.20 12.64 8.68
N LEU A 69 -0.13 12.41 7.90
CA LEU A 69 1.13 13.16 8.03
C LEU A 69 1.42 14.11 6.87
N HIS A 70 1.08 13.76 5.63
CA HIS A 70 1.54 14.46 4.42
C HIS A 70 1.31 15.98 4.45
N LEU A 71 0.12 16.43 4.86
CA LEU A 71 -0.19 17.87 4.95
C LEU A 71 0.45 18.57 6.15
N ARG A 72 0.77 17.83 7.21
CA ARG A 72 1.36 18.37 8.45
C ARG A 72 2.88 18.40 8.41
N HIS A 73 3.48 17.52 7.60
CA HIS A 73 4.93 17.35 7.44
C HIS A 73 5.31 17.37 5.94
N PRO A 74 5.17 18.52 5.25
CA PRO A 74 5.36 18.61 3.79
C PRO A 74 6.82 18.36 3.36
N ASP A 75 7.77 18.52 4.26
CA ASP A 75 9.20 18.29 4.02
C ASP A 75 9.56 16.80 4.04
N THR A 76 8.83 15.98 4.79
CA THR A 76 9.02 14.52 4.83
C THR A 76 8.51 13.88 3.53
N LYS A 77 9.35 13.09 2.88
CA LYS A 77 9.02 12.37 1.65
C LYS A 77 8.75 10.90 1.96
N PHE A 78 7.78 10.31 1.27
CA PHE A 78 7.42 8.91 1.46
C PHE A 78 7.85 8.09 0.23
N LEU A 79 8.64 7.05 0.47
CA LEU A 79 9.02 6.03 -0.50
C LEU A 79 8.31 4.72 -0.09
N ALA A 80 7.31 4.34 -0.86
CA ALA A 80 6.54 3.12 -0.58
C ALA A 80 7.35 1.87 -0.93
N LEU A 81 7.30 0.88 -0.04
CA LEU A 81 7.85 -0.46 -0.20
C LEU A 81 6.70 -1.47 -0.22
N SER A 82 6.68 -2.40 -1.16
CA SER A 82 5.63 -3.42 -1.23
C SER A 82 6.12 -4.72 -1.85
N VAL A 83 5.50 -5.82 -1.50
CA VAL A 83 5.66 -7.10 -2.23
C VAL A 83 4.81 -7.13 -3.49
N SER A 84 3.77 -6.29 -3.57
CA SER A 84 2.85 -6.17 -4.71
C SER A 84 3.31 -5.10 -5.68
N ASP A 85 3.07 -5.32 -6.97
CA ASP A 85 3.19 -4.33 -8.04
C ASP A 85 1.82 -4.02 -8.70
N ALA A 86 0.73 -4.25 -7.96
CA ALA A 86 -0.61 -3.99 -8.42
C ALA A 86 -0.84 -2.49 -8.67
N ALA A 87 -1.42 -2.15 -9.81
CA ALA A 87 -1.63 -0.76 -10.22
C ALA A 87 -2.45 0.04 -9.19
N GLU A 88 -3.43 -0.60 -8.55
CA GLU A 88 -4.29 0.01 -7.52
C GLU A 88 -3.48 0.49 -6.31
N ASP A 89 -2.57 -0.36 -5.79
CA ASP A 89 -1.72 -0.04 -4.64
C ASP A 89 -0.81 1.15 -5.00
N VAL A 90 -0.18 1.09 -6.18
CA VAL A 90 0.72 2.15 -6.68
C VAL A 90 -0.03 3.48 -6.81
N ILE A 91 -1.18 3.48 -7.49
CA ILE A 91 -1.95 4.70 -7.75
C ILE A 91 -2.50 5.27 -6.44
N GLY A 92 -3.01 4.42 -5.55
CA GLY A 92 -3.56 4.83 -4.25
C GLY A 92 -2.52 5.55 -3.39
N ILE A 93 -1.33 4.96 -3.25
CA ILE A 93 -0.28 5.50 -2.39
C ILE A 93 0.34 6.79 -2.97
N ILE A 94 0.49 6.90 -4.30
CA ILE A 94 0.97 8.10 -4.98
C ILE A 94 -0.01 9.25 -4.84
N ARG A 95 -1.30 8.99 -5.02
CA ARG A 95 -2.34 10.01 -4.79
C ARG A 95 -2.38 10.52 -3.35
N ALA A 96 -2.07 9.68 -2.39
CA ALA A 96 -1.97 10.09 -1.00
C ALA A 96 -0.76 10.99 -0.73
N GLY A 97 0.26 10.98 -1.60
CA GLY A 97 1.41 11.86 -1.49
C GLY A 97 2.78 11.16 -1.44
N ALA A 98 2.85 9.84 -1.70
CA ALA A 98 4.13 9.18 -1.86
C ALA A 98 4.87 9.71 -3.09
N ARG A 99 6.20 9.83 -2.97
CA ARG A 99 7.07 10.30 -4.07
C ARG A 99 7.70 9.15 -4.86
N GLY A 100 7.59 7.93 -4.36
CA GLY A 100 8.11 6.77 -5.06
C GLY A 100 7.45 5.48 -4.59
N TYR A 101 7.62 4.45 -5.39
CA TYR A 101 7.16 3.10 -5.12
C TYR A 101 8.18 2.10 -5.65
N VAL A 102 8.68 1.25 -4.77
CA VAL A 102 9.61 0.18 -5.10
C VAL A 102 9.14 -1.14 -4.50
N THR A 103 9.49 -2.24 -5.13
CA THR A 103 9.15 -3.56 -4.60
C THR A 103 10.21 -4.02 -3.60
N LYS A 104 9.80 -4.82 -2.59
CA LYS A 104 10.67 -5.31 -1.50
C LYS A 104 11.80 -6.24 -1.96
N ASN A 105 11.88 -6.55 -3.26
CA ASN A 105 13.00 -7.29 -3.86
C ASN A 105 14.12 -6.37 -4.38
N ILE A 106 14.03 -5.06 -4.14
CA ILE A 106 15.08 -4.09 -4.49
C ILE A 106 16.38 -4.40 -3.74
N SER A 107 17.51 -4.22 -4.39
CA SER A 107 18.82 -4.37 -3.72
C SER A 107 19.16 -3.16 -2.84
N GLY A 108 20.04 -3.36 -1.84
CA GLY A 108 20.49 -2.28 -0.95
C GLY A 108 21.02 -1.05 -1.69
N PRO A 109 21.95 -1.20 -2.65
CA PRO A 109 22.45 -0.06 -3.45
C PRO A 109 21.37 0.68 -4.24
N GLU A 110 20.41 -0.04 -4.83
CA GLU A 110 19.29 0.57 -5.55
C GLU A 110 18.33 1.29 -4.59
N LEU A 111 18.11 0.74 -3.39
CA LEU A 111 17.30 1.38 -2.35
C LEU A 111 17.95 2.69 -1.86
N LEU A 112 19.27 2.70 -1.67
CA LEU A 112 20.01 3.91 -1.32
C LEU A 112 19.91 4.98 -2.43
N ASP A 113 20.02 4.60 -3.70
CA ASP A 113 19.78 5.52 -4.81
C ASP A 113 18.36 6.08 -4.79
N ALA A 114 17.37 5.20 -4.59
CA ALA A 114 15.97 5.60 -4.50
C ALA A 114 15.73 6.59 -3.35
N ILE A 115 16.29 6.35 -2.16
CA ILE A 115 16.22 7.27 -1.01
C ILE A 115 16.79 8.64 -1.35
N ASN A 116 17.99 8.68 -1.94
CA ASN A 116 18.65 9.94 -2.31
C ASN A 116 17.83 10.74 -3.33
N ARG A 117 17.28 10.08 -4.34
CA ARG A 117 16.46 10.73 -5.38
C ARG A 117 15.14 11.25 -4.83
N VAL A 118 14.47 10.45 -3.98
CA VAL A 118 13.23 10.87 -3.32
C VAL A 118 13.49 12.08 -2.40
N ALA A 119 14.60 12.09 -1.67
CA ALA A 119 14.98 13.21 -0.81
C ALA A 119 15.20 14.51 -1.62
N GLN A 120 15.70 14.40 -2.85
CA GLN A 120 15.86 15.52 -3.77
C GLN A 120 14.55 15.99 -4.43
N GLY A 121 13.46 15.23 -4.21
CA GLY A 121 12.13 15.52 -4.76
C GLY A 121 11.82 14.80 -6.07
N ASP A 122 12.70 13.92 -6.55
CA ASP A 122 12.44 13.11 -7.73
C ASP A 122 11.35 12.07 -7.45
N ALA A 123 10.65 11.70 -8.51
CA ALA A 123 9.74 10.55 -8.47
C ALA A 123 10.52 9.26 -8.80
N VAL A 124 10.37 8.22 -7.98
CA VAL A 124 11.07 6.95 -8.14
C VAL A 124 10.09 5.80 -8.38
N PHE A 125 10.16 5.21 -9.56
CA PHE A 125 9.35 4.06 -9.98
C PHE A 125 10.17 3.15 -10.89
N SER A 126 9.84 1.84 -10.90
CA SER A 126 10.28 1.00 -12.01
C SER A 126 9.61 1.47 -13.32
N PRO A 127 10.20 1.19 -14.48
CA PRO A 127 9.59 1.57 -15.78
C PRO A 127 8.15 1.06 -15.95
N ARG A 128 7.85 -0.14 -15.44
CA ARG A 128 6.49 -0.71 -15.47
C ARG A 128 5.53 0.09 -14.59
N LEU A 129 5.93 0.44 -13.39
CA LEU A 129 5.09 1.20 -12.46
C LEU A 129 4.89 2.65 -12.92
N ALA A 130 5.89 3.24 -13.55
CA ALA A 130 5.76 4.56 -14.17
C ALA A 130 4.69 4.57 -15.28
N GLY A 131 4.56 3.47 -16.04
CA GLY A 131 3.48 3.30 -17.01
C GLY A 131 2.10 3.38 -16.35
N PHE A 132 1.86 2.68 -15.26
CA PHE A 132 0.57 2.75 -14.54
C PHE A 132 0.26 4.16 -14.02
N VAL A 133 1.27 4.87 -13.52
CA VAL A 133 1.10 6.25 -13.06
C VAL A 133 0.73 7.16 -14.22
N LEU A 134 1.44 7.08 -15.34
CA LEU A 134 1.17 7.88 -16.53
C LEU A 134 -0.23 7.60 -17.11
N ASP A 135 -0.59 6.32 -17.22
CA ASP A 135 -1.92 5.92 -17.73
C ASP A 135 -3.05 6.40 -16.82
N ALA A 136 -2.84 6.39 -15.51
CA ALA A 136 -3.79 6.90 -14.53
C ALA A 136 -3.99 8.43 -14.64
N PHE A 137 -2.90 9.18 -14.91
CA PHE A 137 -2.97 10.63 -15.10
C PHE A 137 -3.48 11.02 -16.49
N ALA A 138 -3.24 10.20 -17.51
CA ALA A 138 -3.76 10.41 -18.86
C ALA A 138 -5.27 10.11 -18.98
N GLY A 139 -5.91 9.61 -17.93
CA GLY A 139 -7.32 9.19 -17.95
C GLY A 139 -7.57 7.94 -18.80
N THR A 140 -6.52 7.26 -19.27
CA THR A 140 -6.59 6.02 -20.05
C THR A 140 -6.90 4.81 -19.17
N ILE A 141 -6.48 4.87 -17.91
CA ILE A 141 -7.08 4.08 -16.85
C ILE A 141 -8.14 4.99 -16.24
N GLU A 142 -9.41 4.70 -16.39
CA GLU A 142 -10.39 5.12 -15.41
C GLU A 142 -9.86 4.57 -14.09
N VAL A 143 -9.09 5.38 -13.38
CA VAL A 143 -8.83 5.09 -11.98
C VAL A 143 -10.22 5.13 -11.40
N ALA A 144 -10.76 3.94 -11.14
CA ALA A 144 -11.95 3.82 -10.32
C ALA A 144 -11.75 4.86 -9.23
N GLN A 145 -12.64 5.82 -9.13
CA GLN A 145 -12.70 6.73 -7.99
C GLN A 145 -12.40 5.81 -6.83
N VAL A 146 -11.40 6.13 -5.99
CA VAL A 146 -11.12 5.36 -4.79
C VAL A 146 -12.49 5.16 -4.22
N ASP A 147 -13.02 3.94 -4.45
CA ASP A 147 -14.46 3.77 -4.39
C ASP A 147 -14.72 3.85 -2.92
N GLU A 148 -15.34 4.95 -2.45
CA GLU A 148 -15.70 5.09 -1.04
C GLU A 148 -16.41 3.82 -0.56
N GLU A 149 -16.98 3.07 -1.49
CA GLU A 149 -17.60 1.77 -1.29
C GLU A 149 -16.56 0.68 -0.97
N ILE A 150 -15.39 0.66 -1.64
CA ILE A 150 -14.31 -0.30 -1.35
C ILE A 150 -13.61 0.06 -0.03
N ASP A 151 -13.47 1.32 0.28
CA ASP A 151 -12.89 1.78 1.56
C ASP A 151 -13.74 1.40 2.78
N ARG A 152 -15.02 1.13 2.59
CA ARG A 152 -15.91 0.57 3.62
C ARG A 152 -15.68 -0.92 3.89
N LEU A 153 -14.96 -1.62 3.00
CA LEU A 153 -14.63 -3.03 3.19
C LEU A 153 -13.39 -3.17 4.05
N THR A 154 -13.44 -4.10 5.00
CA THR A 154 -12.23 -4.53 5.72
C THR A 154 -11.30 -5.25 4.75
N GLU A 155 -10.02 -5.34 5.09
CA GLU A 155 -9.02 -6.06 4.29
C GLU A 155 -9.47 -7.50 3.97
N ARG A 156 -10.02 -8.19 4.97
CA ARG A 156 -10.53 -9.56 4.80
C ARG A 156 -11.75 -9.64 3.87
N GLU A 157 -12.62 -8.66 3.91
CA GLU A 157 -13.75 -8.54 2.98
C GLU A 157 -13.27 -8.27 1.55
N ARG A 158 -12.22 -7.47 1.36
CA ARG A 158 -11.59 -7.22 0.04
C ARG A 158 -10.95 -8.49 -0.55
N GLU A 159 -10.23 -9.27 0.25
CA GLU A 159 -9.67 -10.56 -0.18
C GLU A 159 -10.77 -11.53 -0.64
N VAL A 160 -11.80 -11.69 0.19
CA VAL A 160 -12.95 -12.55 -0.14
C VAL A 160 -13.65 -12.05 -1.40
N MET A 161 -13.90 -10.75 -1.51
CA MET A 161 -14.51 -10.11 -2.70
C MET A 161 -13.72 -10.42 -3.97
N ARG A 162 -12.40 -10.22 -3.96
CA ARG A 162 -11.53 -10.48 -5.13
C ARG A 162 -11.61 -11.94 -5.60
N LEU A 163 -11.56 -12.90 -4.70
CA LEU A 163 -11.65 -14.31 -5.04
C LEU A 163 -13.04 -14.68 -5.59
N ILE A 164 -14.10 -14.17 -4.96
CA ILE A 164 -15.46 -14.38 -5.44
C ILE A 164 -15.68 -13.77 -6.83
N ALA A 165 -15.17 -12.56 -7.05
CA ALA A 165 -15.27 -11.88 -8.33
C ALA A 165 -14.53 -12.63 -9.45
N ARG A 166 -13.39 -13.27 -9.15
CA ARG A 166 -12.65 -14.17 -10.05
C ARG A 166 -13.38 -15.50 -10.34
N GLY A 167 -14.51 -15.76 -9.71
CA GLY A 167 -15.32 -16.94 -9.94
C GLY A 167 -15.08 -18.10 -8.97
N TYR A 168 -14.22 -17.97 -7.98
CA TYR A 168 -13.94 -19.02 -6.98
C TYR A 168 -15.20 -19.40 -6.21
N ALA A 169 -15.45 -20.70 -6.04
CA ALA A 169 -16.52 -21.18 -5.18
C ALA A 169 -16.18 -20.95 -3.71
N TYR A 170 -17.18 -20.82 -2.84
CA TYR A 170 -16.98 -20.58 -1.39
C TYR A 170 -16.04 -21.58 -0.74
N LYS A 171 -16.07 -22.84 -1.17
CA LYS A 171 -15.17 -23.89 -0.68
C LYS A 171 -13.71 -23.63 -1.07
N GLU A 172 -13.48 -23.08 -2.26
CA GLU A 172 -12.15 -22.74 -2.76
C GLU A 172 -11.62 -21.50 -2.03
N VAL A 173 -12.46 -20.47 -1.85
CA VAL A 173 -12.13 -19.28 -1.06
C VAL A 173 -11.79 -19.67 0.38
N ALA A 174 -12.59 -20.55 0.99
CA ALA A 174 -12.36 -21.03 2.36
C ALA A 174 -10.98 -21.73 2.50
N LYS A 175 -10.62 -22.54 1.50
CA LYS A 175 -9.31 -23.21 1.44
C LYS A 175 -8.16 -22.23 1.24
N GLU A 176 -8.29 -21.30 0.30
CA GLU A 176 -7.27 -20.31 -0.04
C GLU A 176 -6.96 -19.38 1.14
N LEU A 177 -8.01 -18.97 1.84
CA LEU A 177 -7.90 -18.02 2.96
C LEU A 177 -7.78 -18.70 4.35
N PHE A 178 -7.72 -20.02 4.42
CA PHE A 178 -7.62 -20.80 5.66
C PHE A 178 -8.74 -20.50 6.67
N ILE A 179 -9.99 -20.34 6.19
CA ILE A 179 -11.17 -20.05 7.01
C ILE A 179 -12.30 -21.05 6.73
N SER A 180 -13.34 -21.03 7.56
CA SER A 180 -14.52 -21.87 7.33
C SER A 180 -15.39 -21.34 6.17
N ILE A 181 -16.13 -22.24 5.50
CA ILE A 181 -17.11 -21.83 4.46
C ILE A 181 -18.13 -20.86 5.06
N LYS A 182 -18.55 -21.08 6.30
CA LYS A 182 -19.48 -20.20 7.02
C LYS A 182 -18.92 -18.80 7.20
N THR A 183 -17.62 -18.69 7.45
CA THR A 183 -16.92 -17.39 7.55
C THR A 183 -16.89 -16.69 6.19
N VAL A 184 -16.65 -17.41 5.10
CA VAL A 184 -16.74 -16.86 3.73
C VAL A 184 -18.14 -16.32 3.45
N GLU A 185 -19.20 -17.09 3.76
CA GLU A 185 -20.59 -16.64 3.61
C GLU A 185 -20.88 -15.34 4.37
N THR A 186 -20.36 -15.24 5.58
CA THR A 186 -20.52 -14.05 6.41
C THR A 186 -19.82 -12.84 5.77
N HIS A 187 -18.58 -13.00 5.29
CA HIS A 187 -17.86 -11.93 4.59
C HIS A 187 -18.56 -11.54 3.29
N VAL A 188 -18.99 -12.50 2.47
CA VAL A 188 -19.73 -12.21 1.22
C VAL A 188 -21.01 -11.43 1.53
N SER A 189 -21.78 -11.84 2.52
CA SER A 189 -23.01 -11.14 2.91
C SER A 189 -22.73 -9.71 3.38
N SER A 190 -21.64 -9.51 4.12
CA SER A 190 -21.21 -8.18 4.55
C SER A 190 -20.76 -7.30 3.37
N VAL A 191 -19.98 -7.87 2.44
CA VAL A 191 -19.55 -7.19 1.20
C VAL A 191 -20.75 -6.75 0.37
N LEU A 192 -21.68 -7.67 0.07
CA LEU A 192 -22.88 -7.37 -0.70
C LEU A 192 -23.69 -6.23 -0.06
N ARG A 193 -23.87 -6.27 1.25
CA ARG A 193 -24.57 -5.22 1.99
C ARG A 193 -23.85 -3.87 1.91
N LYS A 194 -22.53 -3.84 2.09
CA LYS A 194 -21.72 -2.61 2.07
C LYS A 194 -21.67 -1.98 0.68
N LEU A 195 -21.63 -2.81 -0.37
CA LEU A 195 -21.63 -2.39 -1.76
C LEU A 195 -23.04 -2.23 -2.34
N GLN A 196 -24.10 -2.43 -1.53
CA GLN A 196 -25.50 -2.36 -1.94
C GLN A 196 -25.86 -3.29 -3.12
N LEU A 197 -25.22 -4.45 -3.18
CA LEU A 197 -25.43 -5.47 -4.21
C LEU A 197 -26.33 -6.58 -3.68
N SER A 198 -27.16 -7.16 -4.56
CA SER A 198 -28.17 -8.17 -4.17
C SER A 198 -27.69 -9.61 -4.40
N SER A 199 -26.62 -9.81 -5.20
CA SER A 199 -26.17 -11.15 -5.54
C SER A 199 -24.68 -11.22 -5.85
N ARG A 200 -24.12 -12.44 -5.75
CA ARG A 200 -22.77 -12.75 -6.21
C ARG A 200 -22.54 -12.39 -7.69
N HIS A 201 -23.52 -12.58 -8.54
CA HIS A 201 -23.42 -12.25 -9.96
C HIS A 201 -23.27 -10.75 -10.16
N GLU A 202 -24.00 -9.96 -9.41
CA GLU A 202 -23.85 -8.51 -9.40
C GLU A 202 -22.47 -8.10 -8.89
N LEU A 203 -21.95 -8.75 -7.86
CA LEU A 203 -20.60 -8.51 -7.35
C LEU A 203 -19.54 -8.79 -8.43
N THR A 204 -19.65 -9.90 -9.14
CA THR A 204 -18.73 -10.23 -10.24
C THR A 204 -18.78 -9.18 -11.36
N ARG A 205 -19.99 -8.76 -11.75
CA ARG A 205 -20.16 -7.71 -12.76
C ARG A 205 -19.60 -6.38 -12.26
N TRP A 206 -19.97 -5.99 -11.07
CA TRP A 206 -19.50 -4.76 -10.41
C TRP A 206 -17.97 -4.68 -10.34
N ALA A 207 -17.31 -5.81 -9.99
CA ALA A 207 -15.85 -5.88 -9.93
C ALA A 207 -15.20 -5.86 -11.34
N ASN A 208 -15.82 -6.51 -12.33
CA ASN A 208 -15.37 -6.48 -13.73
C ASN A 208 -15.47 -5.06 -14.32
N ASP A 209 -16.61 -4.39 -14.13
CA ASP A 209 -16.86 -3.04 -14.65
C ASP A 209 -15.84 -2.03 -14.08
N ARG A 210 -15.33 -2.29 -12.87
CA ARG A 210 -14.29 -1.49 -12.19
C ARG A 210 -12.87 -2.02 -12.38
N ARG A 211 -12.68 -3.08 -13.19
CA ARG A 211 -11.36 -3.71 -13.45
C ARG A 211 -10.59 -4.09 -12.18
N LEU A 212 -11.31 -4.57 -11.15
CA LEU A 212 -10.74 -5.01 -9.88
C LEU A 212 -10.23 -6.46 -9.89
N ILE A 213 -10.37 -7.16 -11.03
CA ILE A 213 -9.98 -8.56 -11.21
C ILE A 213 -9.36 -8.77 -12.59
#